data_4f420c590fdfc95f558884f79868d974
#
_entry.id   4f420c590fdfc95f558884f79868d974
#
_cell.length_a   1.000
_cell.length_b   1.000
_cell.length_c   1.000
_cell.angle_alpha   90.00
_cell.angle_beta   90.00
_cell.angle_gamma   90.00
#
_symmetry.space_group_name_H-M   'P 1'
#
loop_
_entity.id
_entity.type
_entity.pdbx_description
1 polymer ?
#
loop_
_entity_poly.entity_id
_entity_poly.type
_entity_poly.pdbx_seq_one_letter_code
_entity_poly.pdbx_strand_id
1 'polypeptide(L)'
;MIKVVTTCSAEGFESYGKQMAATFSRFWSREIRLIHYVEGFNYFPESDNIELRQLPQWFTAWKAKHAGNLDAHGLDYRKNRQNREYDYRRDCVKFAHKIAALTDAADERCDMLIWMDADTLAHQAVTPEWLESLFPNSKYMAWLDRERVYPECGFMMFRPDGVRHKEFMTLLRKTYESDRVFRFSETHDSFVIQQLVTRCVGDSWFERPHSLSGKARSYHHVFPYSRLGERLDHAKGARKELGRTPREEVAGRRKEDHWQ
;
A
#
# COMPACT_ATOMS: atom_id res chain seq x y z
N MET A 1 -9.18 -17.87 -2.28
CA MET A 1 -8.97 -17.11 -1.02
C MET A 1 -8.32 -15.76 -1.34
N ILE A 2 -8.87 -14.67 -0.84
CA ILE A 2 -8.33 -13.31 -1.01
C ILE A 2 -7.60 -12.91 0.26
N LYS A 3 -6.38 -12.38 0.12
CA LYS A 3 -5.56 -11.87 1.22
C LYS A 3 -5.35 -10.36 1.06
N VAL A 4 -5.59 -9.62 2.12
CA VAL A 4 -5.24 -8.20 2.25
C VAL A 4 -4.05 -8.09 3.17
N VAL A 5 -3.06 -7.28 2.80
CA VAL A 5 -1.82 -7.09 3.54
C VAL A 5 -1.67 -5.63 3.91
N THR A 6 -1.31 -5.38 5.15
CA THR A 6 -1.03 -4.04 5.65
C THR A 6 0.08 -4.07 6.69
N THR A 7 0.66 -2.91 6.98
CA THR A 7 1.57 -2.71 8.11
C THR A 7 1.49 -1.27 8.61
N CYS A 8 1.73 -1.09 9.90
CA CYS A 8 1.93 0.22 10.50
C CYS A 8 2.84 0.10 11.73
N SER A 9 3.40 1.23 12.18
CA SER A 9 4.07 1.33 13.48
C SER A 9 3.07 1.33 14.62
N ALA A 10 3.53 1.16 15.86
CA ALA A 10 2.69 1.28 17.07
C ALA A 10 1.98 2.65 17.12
N GLU A 11 2.68 3.74 16.83
CA GLU A 11 2.11 5.09 16.74
C GLU A 11 1.05 5.20 15.63
N GLY A 12 1.33 4.63 14.44
CA GLY A 12 0.38 4.59 13.33
C GLY A 12 -0.85 3.75 13.67
N PHE A 13 -0.68 2.67 14.44
CA PHE A 13 -1.82 1.87 14.91
C PHE A 13 -2.73 2.68 15.82
N GLU A 14 -2.17 3.42 16.78
CA GLU A 14 -2.96 4.30 17.66
C GLU A 14 -3.67 5.42 16.89
N SER A 15 -2.99 5.98 15.89
CA SER A 15 -3.50 7.15 15.13
C SER A 15 -4.60 6.78 14.11
N TYR A 16 -4.48 5.63 13.43
CA TYR A 16 -5.38 5.24 12.34
C TYR A 16 -5.59 3.73 12.20
N GLY A 17 -4.61 2.90 12.60
CA GLY A 17 -4.67 1.44 12.39
C GLY A 17 -5.79 0.77 13.18
N LYS A 18 -6.14 1.26 14.37
CA LYS A 18 -7.29 0.78 15.16
C LYS A 18 -8.59 0.92 14.39
N GLN A 19 -8.80 2.10 13.80
CA GLN A 19 -10.01 2.36 13.03
C GLN A 19 -10.05 1.53 11.75
N MET A 20 -8.91 1.35 11.08
CA MET A 20 -8.79 0.44 9.94
C MET A 20 -9.19 -0.98 10.32
N ALA A 21 -8.63 -1.55 11.41
CA ALA A 21 -8.95 -2.90 11.87
C ALA A 21 -10.43 -3.06 12.26
N ALA A 22 -11.01 -2.09 12.97
CA ALA A 22 -12.42 -2.08 13.35
C ALA A 22 -13.33 -2.02 12.11
N THR A 23 -13.04 -1.15 11.14
CA THR A 23 -13.83 -1.07 9.90
C THR A 23 -13.63 -2.29 9.00
N PHE A 24 -12.44 -2.91 9.01
CA PHE A 24 -12.21 -4.19 8.35
C PHE A 24 -13.09 -5.27 8.96
N SER A 25 -13.08 -5.43 10.28
CA SER A 25 -13.91 -6.41 11.00
C SER A 25 -15.41 -6.23 10.70
N ARG A 26 -15.86 -5.00 10.54
CA ARG A 26 -17.28 -4.66 10.35
C ARG A 26 -17.76 -4.83 8.91
N PHE A 27 -16.97 -4.43 7.92
CA PHE A 27 -17.43 -4.27 6.54
C PHE A 27 -16.85 -5.28 5.55
N TRP A 28 -15.75 -5.95 5.88
CA TRP A 28 -15.17 -6.92 4.95
C TRP A 28 -15.78 -8.31 5.18
N SER A 29 -16.03 -9.01 4.06
CA SER A 29 -16.47 -10.42 4.12
C SER A 29 -15.49 -11.28 4.92
N ARG A 30 -16.00 -12.23 5.71
CA ARG A 30 -15.20 -13.19 6.49
C ARG A 30 -14.32 -14.10 5.62
N GLU A 31 -14.64 -14.22 4.34
CA GLU A 31 -13.85 -14.98 3.37
C GLU A 31 -12.56 -14.26 2.95
N ILE A 32 -12.44 -12.97 3.27
CA ILE A 32 -11.28 -12.14 2.98
C ILE A 32 -10.43 -12.05 4.26
N ARG A 33 -9.16 -12.42 4.15
CA ARG A 33 -8.24 -12.42 5.28
C ARG A 33 -7.37 -11.17 5.27
N LEU A 34 -7.27 -10.47 6.38
CA LEU A 34 -6.29 -9.41 6.61
C LEU A 34 -5.06 -9.99 7.30
N ILE A 35 -3.88 -9.82 6.70
CA ILE A 35 -2.58 -10.06 7.32
C ILE A 35 -2.02 -8.68 7.73
N HIS A 36 -2.06 -8.40 9.02
CA HIS A 36 -1.53 -7.16 9.57
C HIS A 36 -0.14 -7.40 10.14
N TYR A 37 0.88 -6.94 9.42
CA TYR A 37 2.25 -6.99 9.91
C TYR A 37 2.48 -5.90 10.96
N VAL A 38 2.92 -6.30 12.13
CA VAL A 38 3.15 -5.43 13.30
C VAL A 38 4.63 -5.44 13.68
N GLU A 39 5.11 -4.34 14.23
CA GLU A 39 6.49 -4.21 14.71
C GLU A 39 6.49 -3.57 16.10
N GLY A 40 6.90 -4.35 17.10
CA GLY A 40 7.06 -3.88 18.48
C GLY A 40 5.76 -3.65 19.25
N PHE A 41 4.61 -4.10 18.71
CA PHE A 41 3.33 -4.07 19.39
C PHE A 41 2.46 -5.27 19.01
N ASN A 42 1.43 -5.51 19.80
CA ASN A 42 0.37 -6.48 19.51
C ASN A 42 -0.96 -5.90 19.95
N TYR A 43 -2.05 -6.44 19.42
CA TYR A 43 -3.41 -6.13 19.85
C TYR A 43 -4.30 -7.37 19.67
N PHE A 44 -5.50 -7.36 20.24
CA PHE A 44 -6.49 -8.42 20.04
C PHE A 44 -7.45 -8.01 18.92
N PRO A 45 -7.40 -8.67 17.75
CA PRO A 45 -8.34 -8.38 16.67
C PRO A 45 -9.78 -8.69 17.09
N GLU A 46 -10.71 -7.84 16.67
CA GLU A 46 -12.16 -8.04 16.90
C GLU A 46 -12.75 -9.13 15.99
N SER A 47 -11.96 -9.67 15.08
CA SER A 47 -12.41 -10.61 14.05
C SER A 47 -11.36 -11.69 13.79
N ASP A 48 -11.81 -12.93 13.60
CA ASP A 48 -11.02 -14.11 13.30
C ASP A 48 -10.38 -14.10 11.88
N ASN A 49 -10.85 -13.22 10.99
CA ASN A 49 -10.24 -13.03 9.67
C ASN A 49 -9.10 -11.99 9.66
N ILE A 50 -8.67 -11.51 10.83
CA ILE A 50 -7.47 -10.69 10.99
C ILE A 50 -6.37 -11.52 11.64
N GLU A 51 -5.28 -11.70 10.94
CA GLU A 51 -4.05 -12.36 11.42
C GLU A 51 -2.99 -11.30 11.71
N LEU A 52 -2.39 -11.36 12.92
CA LEU A 52 -1.21 -10.55 13.23
C LEU A 52 0.05 -11.32 12.89
N ARG A 53 0.99 -10.66 12.24
CA ARG A 53 2.25 -11.25 11.82
C ARG A 53 3.42 -10.31 12.09
N GLN A 54 4.57 -10.86 12.45
CA GLN A 54 5.81 -10.07 12.54
C GLN A 54 6.42 -9.86 11.16
N LEU A 55 7.10 -8.73 10.99
CA LEU A 55 7.86 -8.47 9.76
C LEU A 55 8.97 -9.51 9.57
N PRO A 56 9.30 -9.89 8.33
CA PRO A 56 10.25 -10.96 8.06
C PRO A 56 11.68 -10.62 8.54
N GLN A 57 12.41 -11.65 8.96
CA GLN A 57 13.76 -11.50 9.55
C GLN A 57 14.75 -10.76 8.63
N TRP A 58 14.66 -10.97 7.31
CA TRP A 58 15.52 -10.27 6.37
C TRP A 58 15.37 -8.75 6.47
N PHE A 59 14.12 -8.27 6.65
CA PHE A 59 13.84 -6.85 6.79
C PHE A 59 14.34 -6.29 8.12
N THR A 60 14.17 -7.04 9.22
CA THR A 60 14.68 -6.64 10.53
C THR A 60 16.20 -6.47 10.49
N ALA A 61 16.92 -7.41 9.86
CA ALA A 61 18.36 -7.32 9.65
C ALA A 61 18.75 -6.14 8.74
N TRP A 62 18.02 -5.94 7.64
CA TRP A 62 18.25 -4.83 6.72
C TRP A 62 18.01 -3.47 7.40
N LYS A 63 16.94 -3.34 8.16
CA LYS A 63 16.62 -2.12 8.93
C LYS A 63 17.73 -1.80 9.97
N ALA A 64 18.19 -2.83 10.70
CA ALA A 64 19.28 -2.68 11.65
C ALA A 64 20.59 -2.23 10.97
N LYS A 65 20.92 -2.78 9.79
CA LYS A 65 22.07 -2.38 8.97
C LYS A 65 22.03 -0.89 8.61
N HIS A 66 20.83 -0.34 8.35
CA HIS A 66 20.63 1.05 7.91
C HIS A 66 20.21 2.01 9.03
N ALA A 67 20.19 1.58 10.30
CA ALA A 67 19.75 2.41 11.43
C ALA A 67 20.51 3.74 11.57
N GLY A 68 21.82 3.75 11.25
CA GLY A 68 22.66 4.95 11.25
C GLY A 68 22.77 5.68 9.90
N ASN A 69 22.11 5.18 8.86
CA ASN A 69 22.17 5.77 7.52
C ASN A 69 21.11 6.87 7.36
N LEU A 70 21.52 8.12 7.53
CA LEU A 70 20.60 9.27 7.46
C LEU A 70 19.88 9.39 6.11
N ASP A 71 20.54 9.02 4.99
CA ASP A 71 19.93 9.01 3.66
C ASP A 71 18.78 7.99 3.58
N ALA A 72 18.88 6.89 4.34
CA ALA A 72 17.82 5.88 4.39
C ALA A 72 16.60 6.31 5.19
N HIS A 73 16.72 7.36 6.01
CA HIS A 73 15.68 7.94 6.86
C HIS A 73 15.17 9.30 6.35
N GLY A 74 15.37 9.62 5.07
CA GLY A 74 14.87 10.84 4.47
C GLY A 74 15.60 12.12 4.87
N LEU A 75 16.76 12.01 5.52
CA LEU A 75 17.58 13.13 5.95
C LEU A 75 18.74 13.34 4.96
N ASP A 76 18.39 13.59 3.68
CA ASP A 76 19.35 13.64 2.58
C ASP A 76 20.33 14.82 2.75
N TYR A 77 21.57 14.43 2.95
CA TYR A 77 22.75 15.31 3.07
C TYR A 77 23.10 16.09 1.79
N ARG A 78 22.70 15.57 0.61
CA ARG A 78 23.15 16.08 -0.69
C ARG A 78 22.50 17.40 -1.11
N LYS A 79 21.29 17.68 -0.62
CA LYS A 79 20.55 18.90 -0.97
C LYS A 79 20.83 20.10 -0.09
N ASN A 80 21.18 19.88 1.17
CA ASN A 80 21.51 20.97 2.07
C ASN A 80 22.46 20.51 3.18
N ARG A 81 23.76 20.79 3.04
CA ARG A 81 24.78 20.42 4.02
C ARG A 81 24.59 21.07 5.40
N GLN A 82 23.80 22.14 5.49
CA GLN A 82 23.60 22.90 6.73
C GLN A 82 22.27 22.64 7.41
N ASN A 83 21.19 22.39 6.64
CA ASN A 83 19.86 22.07 7.18
C ASN A 83 19.40 20.73 6.60
N ARG A 84 19.48 19.68 7.42
CA ARG A 84 18.98 18.33 7.09
C ARG A 84 17.45 18.33 7.17
N GLU A 85 16.79 18.87 6.14
CA GLU A 85 15.34 18.82 6.07
C GLU A 85 14.88 17.41 5.68
N TYR A 86 13.87 16.92 6.37
CA TYR A 86 13.24 15.65 6.06
C TYR A 86 12.57 15.69 4.68
N ASP A 87 12.97 14.78 3.80
CA ASP A 87 12.30 14.52 2.52
C ASP A 87 11.72 13.11 2.53
N TYR A 88 10.40 12.99 2.66
CA TYR A 88 9.71 11.69 2.66
C TYR A 88 10.01 10.85 1.42
N ARG A 89 10.33 11.48 0.26
CA ARG A 89 10.67 10.76 -0.98
C ARG A 89 11.96 9.96 -0.87
N ARG A 90 12.77 10.24 0.14
CA ARG A 90 14.05 9.60 0.44
C ARG A 90 13.99 8.72 1.70
N ASP A 91 12.87 8.68 2.42
CA ASP A 91 12.71 7.83 3.60
C ASP A 91 12.50 6.36 3.21
N CYS A 92 13.60 5.73 2.81
CA CYS A 92 13.63 4.37 2.32
C CYS A 92 13.15 3.37 3.39
N VAL A 93 13.57 3.55 4.64
CA VAL A 93 13.21 2.64 5.75
C VAL A 93 11.71 2.65 5.99
N LYS A 94 11.07 3.81 5.98
CA LYS A 94 9.62 3.93 6.13
C LYS A 94 8.87 3.10 5.09
N PHE A 95 9.21 3.27 3.81
CA PHE A 95 8.51 2.58 2.73
C PHE A 95 8.92 1.10 2.57
N ALA A 96 10.10 0.71 3.07
CA ALA A 96 10.55 -0.67 3.05
C ALA A 96 9.69 -1.61 3.90
N HIS A 97 8.97 -1.10 4.93
CA HIS A 97 8.00 -1.88 5.70
C HIS A 97 6.90 -2.47 4.79
N LYS A 98 6.35 -1.64 3.88
CA LYS A 98 5.38 -2.09 2.87
C LYS A 98 5.94 -3.22 2.02
N ILE A 99 7.16 -3.03 1.54
CA ILE A 99 7.81 -4.00 0.64
C ILE A 99 8.05 -5.32 1.37
N ALA A 100 8.51 -5.26 2.62
CA ALA A 100 8.74 -6.43 3.44
C ALA A 100 7.45 -7.24 3.66
N ALA A 101 6.39 -6.58 4.11
CA ALA A 101 5.09 -7.20 4.35
C ALA A 101 4.49 -7.79 3.07
N LEU A 102 4.50 -7.02 1.97
CA LEU A 102 3.92 -7.44 0.69
C LEU A 102 4.65 -8.64 0.09
N THR A 103 6.00 -8.61 0.08
CA THR A 103 6.80 -9.69 -0.52
C THR A 103 6.81 -10.96 0.32
N ASP A 104 6.67 -10.87 1.64
CA ASP A 104 6.52 -12.02 2.53
C ASP A 104 5.17 -12.70 2.32
N ALA A 105 4.08 -11.93 2.30
CA ALA A 105 2.75 -12.47 2.06
C ALA A 105 2.58 -13.05 0.64
N ALA A 106 3.34 -12.56 -0.33
CA ALA A 106 3.32 -13.04 -1.71
C ALA A 106 3.89 -14.46 -1.88
N ASP A 107 4.69 -14.94 -0.93
CA ASP A 107 5.21 -16.31 -0.92
C ASP A 107 4.12 -17.36 -0.59
N GLU A 108 2.97 -16.93 -0.10
CA GLU A 108 1.86 -17.79 0.24
C GLU A 108 0.81 -17.88 -0.87
N ARG A 109 0.27 -19.09 -1.06
CA ARG A 109 -0.79 -19.31 -2.06
C ARG A 109 -2.07 -18.54 -1.72
N CYS A 110 -2.56 -17.77 -2.70
CA CYS A 110 -3.89 -17.14 -2.70
C CYS A 110 -4.31 -16.84 -4.14
N ASP A 111 -5.60 -16.55 -4.35
CA ASP A 111 -6.15 -16.23 -5.66
C ASP A 111 -5.99 -14.73 -5.98
N MET A 112 -6.00 -13.92 -4.92
CA MET A 112 -5.76 -12.47 -5.02
C MET A 112 -5.03 -11.99 -3.76
N LEU A 113 -3.97 -11.21 -3.98
CA LEU A 113 -3.23 -10.51 -2.95
C LEU A 113 -3.48 -9.01 -3.09
N ILE A 114 -3.83 -8.34 -2.00
CA ILE A 114 -4.15 -6.91 -1.99
C ILE A 114 -3.22 -6.24 -0.98
N TRP A 115 -2.52 -5.21 -1.42
CA TRP A 115 -1.91 -4.25 -0.51
C TRP A 115 -2.93 -3.15 -0.17
N MET A 116 -3.05 -2.81 1.11
CA MET A 116 -3.88 -1.72 1.60
C MET A 116 -3.12 -0.93 2.66
N ASP A 117 -2.93 0.38 2.47
CA ASP A 117 -2.32 1.23 3.49
C ASP A 117 -3.19 1.24 4.76
N ALA A 118 -2.56 1.23 5.94
CA ALA A 118 -3.25 1.10 7.23
C ALA A 118 -4.11 2.33 7.62
N ASP A 119 -4.06 3.41 6.85
CA ASP A 119 -4.94 4.57 6.96
C ASP A 119 -6.13 4.51 5.98
N THR A 120 -6.46 3.32 5.49
CA THR A 120 -7.63 3.05 4.64
C THR A 120 -8.77 2.47 5.48
N LEU A 121 -9.95 3.05 5.38
CA LEU A 121 -11.15 2.67 6.09
C LEU A 121 -12.20 2.09 5.15
N ALA A 122 -12.96 1.11 5.60
CA ALA A 122 -14.15 0.67 4.91
C ALA A 122 -15.39 1.37 5.49
N HIS A 123 -16.30 1.83 4.63
CA HIS A 123 -17.58 2.45 5.01
C HIS A 123 -18.78 1.75 4.38
N GLN A 124 -18.54 0.80 3.48
CA GLN A 124 -19.53 -0.06 2.84
C GLN A 124 -19.01 -1.50 2.76
N ALA A 125 -19.91 -2.46 2.60
CA ALA A 125 -19.56 -3.88 2.53
C ALA A 125 -18.56 -4.16 1.40
N VAL A 126 -17.43 -4.79 1.72
CA VAL A 126 -16.41 -5.24 0.77
C VAL A 126 -16.51 -6.75 0.61
N THR A 127 -16.90 -7.20 -0.59
CA THR A 127 -17.11 -8.61 -0.90
C THR A 127 -16.10 -9.12 -1.94
N PRO A 128 -15.87 -10.44 -2.02
CA PRO A 128 -15.03 -11.03 -3.05
C PRO A 128 -15.47 -10.63 -4.47
N GLU A 129 -16.77 -10.64 -4.76
CA GLU A 129 -17.32 -10.32 -6.08
C GLU A 129 -17.05 -8.87 -6.46
N TRP A 130 -17.15 -7.95 -5.50
CA TRP A 130 -16.82 -6.54 -5.75
C TRP A 130 -15.34 -6.37 -6.08
N LEU A 131 -14.44 -7.01 -5.32
CA LEU A 131 -12.99 -6.99 -5.60
C LEU A 131 -12.67 -7.59 -6.96
N GLU A 132 -13.26 -8.73 -7.31
CA GLU A 132 -13.11 -9.36 -8.63
C GLU A 132 -13.59 -8.43 -9.76
N SER A 133 -14.66 -7.66 -9.54
CA SER A 133 -15.18 -6.70 -10.52
C SER A 133 -14.25 -5.52 -10.80
N LEU A 134 -13.28 -5.26 -9.90
CA LEU A 134 -12.28 -4.19 -10.04
C LEU A 134 -11.06 -4.62 -10.87
N PHE A 135 -10.78 -5.93 -10.91
CA PHE A 135 -9.49 -6.44 -11.37
C PHE A 135 -9.65 -7.54 -12.43
N PRO A 136 -9.44 -7.24 -13.73
CA PRO A 136 -9.57 -8.22 -14.80
C PRO A 136 -8.61 -9.40 -14.64
N ASN A 137 -9.08 -10.63 -14.93
CA ASN A 137 -8.29 -11.86 -14.84
C ASN A 137 -7.07 -11.89 -15.76
N SER A 138 -7.08 -11.10 -16.84
CA SER A 138 -5.97 -10.99 -17.79
C SER A 138 -4.79 -10.15 -17.29
N LYS A 139 -4.90 -9.55 -16.10
CA LYS A 139 -3.87 -8.67 -15.53
C LYS A 139 -3.28 -9.27 -14.26
N TYR A 140 -1.96 -9.16 -14.12
CA TYR A 140 -1.25 -9.64 -12.93
C TYR A 140 -1.22 -8.62 -11.78
N MET A 141 -1.41 -7.32 -12.09
CA MET A 141 -1.36 -6.22 -11.13
C MET A 141 -2.36 -5.11 -11.47
N ALA A 142 -2.89 -4.47 -10.44
CA ALA A 142 -3.69 -3.24 -10.55
C ALA A 142 -3.26 -2.22 -9.51
N TRP A 143 -3.34 -0.94 -9.86
CA TRP A 143 -3.01 0.20 -9.01
C TRP A 143 -3.84 1.44 -9.33
N LEU A 144 -3.67 2.50 -8.54
CA LEU A 144 -4.30 3.78 -8.82
C LEU A 144 -3.37 4.67 -9.67
N ASP A 145 -3.62 4.71 -10.98
CA ASP A 145 -2.90 5.61 -11.88
C ASP A 145 -3.21 7.06 -11.58
N ARG A 146 -2.21 7.92 -11.79
CA ARG A 146 -2.34 9.38 -11.79
C ARG A 146 -1.71 9.97 -13.04
N GLU A 147 -2.28 11.07 -13.53
CA GLU A 147 -1.68 11.80 -14.66
C GLU A 147 -0.43 12.55 -14.24
N ARG A 148 0.65 12.42 -15.04
CA ARG A 148 1.91 13.18 -14.89
C ARG A 148 2.67 12.98 -13.57
N VAL A 149 2.25 12.04 -12.73
CA VAL A 149 2.92 11.70 -11.47
C VAL A 149 2.91 10.19 -11.25
N TYR A 150 3.63 9.73 -10.22
CA TYR A 150 3.66 8.31 -9.87
C TYR A 150 2.28 7.77 -9.50
N PRO A 151 2.02 6.47 -9.68
CA PRO A 151 0.79 5.85 -9.20
C PRO A 151 0.62 6.05 -7.70
N GLU A 152 -0.60 6.04 -7.22
CA GLU A 152 -0.87 5.98 -5.80
C GLU A 152 -0.89 4.51 -5.37
N CYS A 153 0.10 4.11 -4.55
CA CYS A 153 0.28 2.73 -4.10
C CYS A 153 -0.36 2.44 -2.74
N GLY A 154 -1.32 3.27 -2.31
CA GLY A 154 -2.10 3.04 -1.08
C GLY A 154 -3.05 1.83 -1.17
N PHE A 155 -3.39 1.42 -2.40
CA PHE A 155 -4.13 0.20 -2.69
C PHE A 155 -3.64 -0.40 -4.00
N MET A 156 -3.23 -1.66 -3.94
CA MET A 156 -2.76 -2.42 -5.11
C MET A 156 -3.32 -3.84 -5.05
N MET A 157 -3.62 -4.41 -6.21
CA MET A 157 -4.11 -5.77 -6.32
C MET A 157 -3.18 -6.61 -7.21
N PHE A 158 -3.00 -7.88 -6.87
CA PHE A 158 -2.13 -8.81 -7.57
C PHE A 158 -2.83 -10.17 -7.74
N ARG A 159 -2.52 -10.85 -8.86
CA ARG A 159 -2.85 -12.26 -9.08
C ARG A 159 -1.57 -13.10 -8.97
N PRO A 160 -1.42 -13.86 -7.86
CA PRO A 160 -0.14 -14.53 -7.53
C PRO A 160 0.20 -15.75 -8.37
N ASP A 161 -0.72 -16.25 -9.17
CA ASP A 161 -0.57 -17.49 -9.96
C ASP A 161 0.29 -17.33 -11.23
N GLY A 162 0.63 -16.08 -11.60
CA GLY A 162 1.39 -15.78 -12.81
C GLY A 162 2.91 -15.70 -12.61
N VAL A 163 3.66 -16.04 -13.66
CA VAL A 163 5.13 -15.88 -13.71
C VAL A 163 5.52 -14.43 -13.46
N ARG A 164 4.80 -13.48 -14.03
CA ARG A 164 5.06 -12.03 -13.90
C ARG A 164 4.95 -11.53 -12.46
N HIS A 165 3.96 -12.02 -11.71
CA HIS A 165 3.83 -11.69 -10.30
C HIS A 165 5.07 -12.15 -9.52
N LYS A 166 5.50 -13.38 -9.71
CA LYS A 166 6.69 -13.96 -9.02
C LYS A 166 7.96 -13.22 -9.38
N GLU A 167 8.17 -12.89 -10.66
CA GLU A 167 9.31 -12.11 -11.12
C GLU A 167 9.31 -10.72 -10.47
N PHE A 168 8.16 -10.03 -10.46
CA PHE A 168 8.01 -8.72 -9.87
C PHE A 168 8.29 -8.74 -8.36
N MET A 169 7.67 -9.64 -7.59
CA MET A 169 7.88 -9.74 -6.14
C MET A 169 9.32 -10.10 -5.78
N THR A 170 9.94 -11.00 -6.56
CA THR A 170 11.35 -11.34 -6.39
C THR A 170 12.25 -10.14 -6.66
N LEU A 171 12.00 -9.40 -7.74
CA LEU A 171 12.79 -8.22 -8.09
C LEU A 171 12.61 -7.12 -7.05
N LEU A 172 11.38 -6.91 -6.58
CA LEU A 172 11.04 -5.93 -5.56
C LEU A 172 11.80 -6.22 -4.26
N ARG A 173 11.72 -7.44 -3.73
CA ARG A 173 12.46 -7.88 -2.54
C ARG A 173 13.97 -7.74 -2.72
N LYS A 174 14.54 -8.28 -3.79
CA LYS A 174 15.98 -8.21 -4.08
C LYS A 174 16.50 -6.78 -4.22
N THR A 175 15.66 -5.83 -4.67
CA THR A 175 16.05 -4.42 -4.78
C THR A 175 16.40 -3.83 -3.43
N TYR A 176 15.69 -4.22 -2.37
CA TYR A 176 15.98 -3.80 -1.00
C TYR A 176 17.08 -4.64 -0.35
N GLU A 177 16.98 -5.97 -0.37
CA GLU A 177 17.98 -6.85 0.23
C GLU A 177 19.42 -6.56 -0.26
N SER A 178 19.57 -6.17 -1.52
CA SER A 178 20.86 -5.86 -2.15
C SER A 178 21.23 -4.37 -2.15
N ASP A 179 20.50 -3.52 -1.43
CA ASP A 179 20.69 -2.06 -1.36
C ASP A 179 20.58 -1.32 -2.71
N ARG A 180 20.10 -1.98 -3.75
CA ARG A 180 19.92 -1.34 -5.07
C ARG A 180 18.91 -0.19 -5.04
N VAL A 181 18.01 -0.18 -4.05
CA VAL A 181 17.04 0.89 -3.82
C VAL A 181 17.72 2.26 -3.67
N PHE A 182 18.92 2.33 -3.08
CA PHE A 182 19.68 3.57 -2.92
C PHE A 182 20.30 4.12 -4.22
N ARG A 183 20.21 3.36 -5.32
CA ARG A 183 20.64 3.83 -6.65
C ARG A 183 19.53 4.60 -7.39
N PHE A 184 18.32 4.59 -6.87
CA PHE A 184 17.23 5.37 -7.44
C PHE A 184 17.32 6.85 -7.00
N SER A 185 16.74 7.73 -7.79
CA SER A 185 16.63 9.16 -7.47
C SER A 185 15.70 9.42 -6.28
N GLU A 186 14.68 8.60 -6.11
CA GLU A 186 13.74 8.62 -5.01
C GLU A 186 13.56 7.18 -4.49
N THR A 187 13.25 7.01 -3.20
CA THR A 187 13.16 5.71 -2.56
C THR A 187 11.77 5.40 -1.95
N HIS A 188 10.79 6.28 -2.17
CA HIS A 188 9.42 6.01 -1.75
C HIS A 188 8.78 4.93 -2.63
N ASP A 189 7.81 4.22 -2.08
CA ASP A 189 7.18 3.04 -2.68
C ASP A 189 6.64 3.27 -4.09
N SER A 190 5.89 4.35 -4.31
CA SER A 190 5.26 4.66 -5.60
C SER A 190 6.29 4.80 -6.73
N PHE A 191 7.41 5.49 -6.46
CA PHE A 191 8.50 5.61 -7.43
C PHE A 191 9.18 4.28 -7.71
N VAL A 192 9.62 3.59 -6.64
CA VAL A 192 10.35 2.32 -6.77
C VAL A 192 9.51 1.27 -7.49
N ILE A 193 8.24 1.11 -7.08
CA ILE A 193 7.31 0.15 -7.70
C ILE A 193 7.12 0.49 -9.20
N GLN A 194 6.89 1.76 -9.55
CA GLN A 194 6.75 2.15 -10.94
C GLN A 194 8.01 1.85 -11.76
N GLN A 195 9.20 2.16 -11.24
CA GLN A 195 10.47 1.88 -11.93
C GLN A 195 10.67 0.38 -12.17
N LEU A 196 10.32 -0.46 -11.19
CA LEU A 196 10.45 -1.91 -11.33
C LEU A 196 9.40 -2.51 -12.26
N VAL A 197 8.15 -2.06 -12.20
CA VAL A 197 7.11 -2.45 -13.15
C VAL A 197 7.52 -2.11 -14.57
N THR A 198 8.01 -0.91 -14.83
CA THR A 198 8.48 -0.50 -16.16
C THR A 198 9.60 -1.40 -16.68
N ARG A 199 10.52 -1.85 -15.80
CA ARG A 199 11.59 -2.79 -16.17
C ARG A 199 11.10 -4.20 -16.44
N CYS A 200 10.10 -4.68 -15.69
CA CYS A 200 9.52 -6.01 -15.87
C CYS A 200 8.64 -6.12 -17.11
N VAL A 201 7.90 -5.03 -17.40
CA VAL A 201 6.89 -5.02 -18.48
C VAL A 201 7.49 -4.66 -19.84
N GLY A 202 8.57 -3.87 -19.85
CA GLY A 202 9.11 -3.31 -21.08
C GLY A 202 8.06 -2.45 -21.80
N ASP A 203 8.00 -2.55 -23.12
CA ASP A 203 7.07 -1.78 -23.96
C ASP A 203 5.72 -2.49 -24.21
N SER A 204 5.48 -3.65 -23.59
CA SER A 204 4.26 -4.43 -23.80
C SER A 204 3.05 -3.80 -23.12
N TRP A 205 2.09 -3.31 -23.89
CA TRP A 205 0.82 -2.75 -23.42
C TRP A 205 -0.05 -3.78 -22.69
N PHE A 206 0.03 -5.04 -23.06
CA PHE A 206 -0.78 -6.11 -22.47
C PHE A 206 -0.40 -6.40 -21.02
N GLU A 207 0.83 -6.10 -20.65
CA GLU A 207 1.38 -6.42 -19.33
C GLU A 207 1.36 -5.25 -18.36
N ARG A 208 0.94 -4.05 -18.80
CA ARG A 208 0.80 -2.90 -17.90
C ARG A 208 -0.24 -3.17 -16.82
N PRO A 209 0.00 -2.69 -15.57
CA PRO A 209 -0.97 -2.79 -14.51
C PRO A 209 -2.33 -2.24 -14.92
N HIS A 210 -3.40 -2.86 -14.42
CA HIS A 210 -4.74 -2.34 -14.61
C HIS A 210 -4.95 -1.06 -13.80
N SER A 211 -5.61 -0.06 -14.39
CA SER A 211 -5.90 1.20 -13.72
C SER A 211 -7.17 1.09 -12.90
N LEU A 212 -7.07 1.23 -11.58
CA LEU A 212 -8.21 1.33 -10.68
C LEU A 212 -8.81 2.74 -10.66
N SER A 213 -8.09 3.74 -11.20
CA SER A 213 -8.49 5.14 -11.14
C SER A 213 -9.61 5.50 -12.10
N GLY A 214 -9.71 4.80 -13.24
CA GLY A 214 -10.67 5.14 -14.27
C GLY A 214 -10.57 6.62 -14.68
N LYS A 215 -11.68 7.35 -14.63
CA LYS A 215 -11.75 8.79 -14.93
C LYS A 215 -11.14 9.69 -13.85
N ALA A 216 -10.81 9.14 -12.68
CA ALA A 216 -10.28 9.92 -11.56
C ALA A 216 -8.77 10.23 -11.66
N ARG A 217 -8.09 9.81 -12.71
CA ARG A 217 -6.63 9.96 -12.91
C ARG A 217 -6.10 11.39 -12.79
N SER A 218 -6.92 12.38 -13.12
CA SER A 218 -6.57 13.80 -13.05
C SER A 218 -6.63 14.40 -11.64
N TYR A 219 -7.23 13.69 -10.66
CA TYR A 219 -7.28 14.17 -9.28
C TYR A 219 -5.97 13.90 -8.54
N HIS A 220 -5.55 14.86 -7.72
CA HIS A 220 -4.36 14.69 -6.89
C HIS A 220 -4.54 13.56 -5.87
N HIS A 221 -5.70 13.49 -5.20
CA HIS A 221 -6.11 12.39 -4.32
C HIS A 221 -7.12 11.52 -5.06
N VAL A 222 -6.61 10.60 -5.86
CA VAL A 222 -7.42 9.79 -6.80
C VAL A 222 -8.33 8.77 -6.11
N PHE A 223 -7.94 8.29 -4.94
CA PHE A 223 -8.58 7.18 -4.23
C PHE A 223 -10.11 7.38 -4.03
N PRO A 224 -10.59 8.45 -3.37
CA PRO A 224 -12.02 8.62 -3.10
C PRO A 224 -12.85 8.87 -4.37
N TYR A 225 -12.22 9.24 -5.48
CA TYR A 225 -12.88 9.49 -6.76
C TYR A 225 -12.85 8.29 -7.72
N SER A 226 -12.12 7.24 -7.37
CA SER A 226 -12.08 5.97 -8.09
C SER A 226 -13.24 5.05 -7.65
N ARG A 227 -13.33 3.86 -8.27
CA ARG A 227 -14.25 2.83 -7.81
C ARG A 227 -13.98 2.35 -6.37
N LEU A 228 -12.75 2.50 -5.88
CA LEU A 228 -12.44 2.19 -4.48
C LEU A 228 -13.22 3.09 -3.52
N GLY A 229 -13.39 4.37 -3.86
CA GLY A 229 -14.15 5.32 -3.07
C GLY A 229 -15.64 5.01 -2.88
N GLU A 230 -16.18 4.04 -3.62
CA GLU A 230 -17.55 3.55 -3.40
C GLU A 230 -17.71 2.82 -2.06
N ARG A 231 -16.63 2.20 -1.56
CA ARG A 231 -16.68 1.35 -0.35
C ARG A 231 -15.56 1.62 0.65
N LEU A 232 -14.49 2.27 0.20
CA LEU A 232 -13.30 2.53 0.98
C LEU A 232 -12.98 4.02 0.99
N ASP A 233 -12.30 4.48 2.03
CA ASP A 233 -11.76 5.82 2.15
C ASP A 233 -10.27 5.75 2.57
N HIS A 234 -9.45 6.65 2.07
CA HIS A 234 -8.02 6.68 2.36
C HIS A 234 -7.64 8.03 2.99
N ALA A 235 -7.43 8.02 4.30
CA ALA A 235 -7.12 9.20 5.09
C ALA A 235 -5.67 9.69 4.90
N LYS A 236 -5.27 9.97 3.65
CA LYS A 236 -3.91 10.32 3.27
C LYS A 236 -3.48 11.70 3.76
N GLY A 237 -2.24 11.80 4.27
CA GLY A 237 -1.64 13.08 4.70
C GLY A 237 -2.36 13.68 5.90
N ALA A 238 -2.67 14.97 5.87
CA ALA A 238 -3.36 15.68 6.95
C ALA A 238 -4.77 15.13 7.27
N ARG A 239 -5.38 14.35 6.36
CA ARG A 239 -6.68 13.69 6.60
C ARG A 239 -6.61 12.61 7.68
N LYS A 240 -5.41 12.15 8.05
CA LYS A 240 -5.20 11.22 9.18
C LYS A 240 -5.69 11.78 10.51
N GLU A 241 -5.53 13.09 10.72
CA GLU A 241 -6.03 13.79 11.91
C GLU A 241 -7.56 13.77 11.99
N LEU A 242 -8.22 13.77 10.83
CA LEU A 242 -9.68 13.67 10.72
C LEU A 242 -10.17 12.21 10.68
N GLY A 243 -9.27 11.24 10.47
CA GLY A 243 -9.60 9.83 10.30
C GLY A 243 -10.41 9.53 9.03
N ARG A 244 -10.55 10.47 8.09
CA ARG A 244 -11.36 10.34 6.87
C ARG A 244 -11.06 11.45 5.85
N THR A 245 -11.49 11.25 4.61
CA THR A 245 -11.54 12.34 3.62
C THR A 245 -12.63 13.32 4.01
N PRO A 246 -12.37 14.65 4.02
CA PRO A 246 -13.39 15.65 4.31
C PRO A 246 -14.60 15.56 3.38
N ARG A 247 -15.80 15.72 3.94
CA ARG A 247 -17.05 15.63 3.17
C ARG A 247 -17.08 16.58 1.98
N GLU A 248 -16.56 17.77 2.16
CA GLU A 248 -16.52 18.83 1.13
C GLU A 248 -15.74 18.41 -0.11
N GLU A 249 -14.71 17.58 0.06
CA GLU A 249 -13.91 17.07 -1.06
C GLU A 249 -14.70 16.09 -1.95
N VAL A 250 -15.69 15.40 -1.40
CA VAL A 250 -16.41 14.30 -2.07
C VAL A 250 -17.93 14.48 -2.14
N ALA A 251 -18.48 15.57 -1.58
CA ALA A 251 -19.93 15.82 -1.44
C ALA A 251 -20.72 15.72 -2.76
N GLY A 252 -20.12 16.08 -3.90
CA GLY A 252 -20.76 15.94 -5.21
C GLY A 252 -20.83 14.51 -5.76
N ARG A 253 -20.23 13.53 -5.11
CA ARG A 253 -20.03 12.16 -5.61
C ARG A 253 -20.47 11.05 -4.66
N ARG A 254 -20.47 11.34 -3.37
CA ARG A 254 -20.77 10.37 -2.31
C ARG A 254 -21.87 10.94 -1.43
N LYS A 255 -22.88 10.12 -1.17
CA LYS A 255 -24.08 10.49 -0.40
C LYS A 255 -24.17 9.73 0.93
N GLU A 256 -23.17 8.90 1.23
CA GLU A 256 -23.15 8.04 2.40
C GLU A 256 -22.94 8.86 3.69
N ASP A 257 -23.53 8.38 4.76
CA ASP A 257 -23.47 9.02 6.09
C ASP A 257 -22.24 8.57 6.93
N HIS A 258 -21.24 7.94 6.32
CA HIS A 258 -20.07 7.44 7.08
C HIS A 258 -19.19 8.55 7.68
N TRP A 259 -19.45 9.81 7.35
CA TRP A 259 -18.84 10.98 7.95
C TRP A 259 -19.46 11.41 9.29
N GLN A 260 -20.57 10.84 9.69
CA GLN A 260 -21.26 11.15 10.95
C GLN A 260 -20.58 10.51 12.15
#